data_2778c5176506c8416b6c98b116f3d226
#
_entry.id   2778c5176506c8416b6c98b116f3d226
#
_cell.length_a   1.000
_cell.length_b   1.000
_cell.length_c   1.000
_cell.angle_alpha   90.00
_cell.angle_beta   90.00
_cell.angle_gamma   90.00
#
_symmetry.space_group_name_H-M   'P 1'
#
loop_
_entity.id
_entity.type
_entity.pdbx_description
1 polymer ?
#
loop_
_entity_poly.entity_id
_entity_poly.type
_entity_poly.pdbx_seq_one_letter_code
_entity_poly.pdbx_strand_id
1 'polypeptide(L)'
;MGFRLSKIYTRTGDKGETGLGDGRRVPKDHPRIEAIGEVDTLNSQLGVLLAGLAAAGLNELVAVLAPCQHRLFDLGGELAMPSYQALNAAEVTRLETVIDCWNEELGPLENFILPGGSALVAQAHVCRSLARSAERRCQHLNALEPLAGVGLAYINRLSDLLFVAARLIGRRQGVAEVLWEAAARP
;
A
#
# COMPACT_ATOMS: atom_id res chain seq x y z
N MET A 1 -17.98 20.76 17.07
CA MET A 1 -16.86 20.42 16.14
C MET A 1 -17.12 21.15 14.84
N GLY A 2 -16.23 22.08 14.43
CA GLY A 2 -16.33 22.74 13.12
C GLY A 2 -15.98 21.78 11.99
N PHE A 3 -16.60 21.96 10.81
CA PHE A 3 -16.25 21.19 9.61
C PHE A 3 -14.80 21.51 9.22
N ARG A 4 -13.93 20.51 9.16
CA ARG A 4 -12.50 20.65 8.80
C ARG A 4 -12.28 21.07 7.33
N LEU A 5 -13.26 20.83 6.45
CA LEU A 5 -13.20 21.11 5.02
C LEU A 5 -14.50 21.81 4.59
N SER A 6 -14.52 23.12 4.64
CA SER A 6 -15.66 23.94 4.16
C SER A 6 -15.64 24.20 2.65
N LYS A 7 -14.46 24.09 2.01
CA LYS A 7 -14.27 24.20 0.56
C LYS A 7 -13.30 23.12 0.07
N ILE A 8 -13.67 22.44 -1.02
CA ILE A 8 -12.83 21.40 -1.63
C ILE A 8 -11.70 22.01 -2.47
N TYR A 9 -11.95 23.11 -3.17
CA TYR A 9 -10.94 23.82 -3.92
C TYR A 9 -10.65 25.21 -3.31
N THR A 10 -9.36 25.57 -3.26
CA THR A 10 -8.89 26.87 -2.74
C THR A 10 -8.22 27.72 -3.81
N ARG A 11 -7.89 27.15 -4.97
CA ARG A 11 -7.15 27.76 -6.10
C ARG A 11 -5.71 28.16 -5.75
N THR A 12 -5.23 27.87 -4.54
CA THR A 12 -3.87 28.25 -4.10
C THR A 12 -2.77 27.40 -4.73
N GLY A 13 -3.15 26.26 -5.34
CA GLY A 13 -2.24 25.32 -5.98
C GLY A 13 -2.15 25.42 -7.50
N ASP A 14 -2.87 26.35 -8.14
CA ASP A 14 -2.99 26.42 -9.61
C ASP A 14 -1.68 26.83 -10.31
N LYS A 15 -0.74 27.41 -9.55
CA LYS A 15 0.58 27.83 -10.05
C LYS A 15 1.68 26.76 -9.86
N GLY A 16 1.30 25.51 -9.58
CA GLY A 16 2.27 24.39 -9.48
C GLY A 16 2.88 24.18 -8.10
N GLU A 17 2.41 24.91 -7.07
CA GLU A 17 2.85 24.71 -5.69
C GLU A 17 1.73 24.11 -4.83
N THR A 18 2.12 23.43 -3.74
CA THR A 18 1.19 22.91 -2.73
C THR A 18 1.71 23.18 -1.32
N GLY A 19 0.81 23.16 -0.33
CA GLY A 19 1.15 23.28 1.09
C GLY A 19 1.39 21.91 1.74
N LEU A 20 2.40 21.83 2.60
CA LEU A 20 2.59 20.71 3.53
C LEU A 20 1.86 20.98 4.84
N GLY A 21 1.71 19.93 5.67
CA GLY A 21 1.04 20.02 6.97
C GLY A 21 1.78 20.91 8.00
N ASP A 22 3.06 21.16 7.81
CA ASP A 22 3.88 22.05 8.61
C ASP A 22 3.83 23.52 8.18
N GLY A 23 3.03 23.85 7.17
CA GLY A 23 2.84 25.20 6.62
C GLY A 23 3.83 25.61 5.53
N ARG A 24 4.85 24.80 5.25
CA ARG A 24 5.75 25.06 4.10
C ARG A 24 4.98 24.88 2.79
N ARG A 25 5.40 25.64 1.78
CA ARG A 25 4.95 25.44 0.40
C ARG A 25 6.09 24.88 -0.43
N VAL A 26 5.78 23.90 -1.27
CA VAL A 26 6.73 23.22 -2.14
C VAL A 26 6.15 23.05 -3.54
N PRO A 27 6.96 22.91 -4.59
CA PRO A 27 6.51 22.53 -5.91
C PRO A 27 5.76 21.18 -5.87
N LYS A 28 4.77 21.00 -6.75
CA LYS A 28 3.99 19.75 -6.79
C LYS A 28 4.80 18.53 -7.25
N ASP A 29 5.94 18.75 -7.90
CA ASP A 29 6.92 17.71 -8.29
C ASP A 29 8.01 17.49 -7.23
N HIS A 30 7.87 18.05 -6.04
CA HIS A 30 8.79 17.80 -4.94
C HIS A 30 8.75 16.33 -4.50
N PRO A 31 9.90 15.67 -4.21
CA PRO A 31 9.96 14.24 -3.84
C PRO A 31 9.00 13.83 -2.71
N ARG A 32 8.72 14.75 -1.78
CA ARG A 32 7.76 14.54 -0.69
C ARG A 32 6.32 14.45 -1.19
N ILE A 33 5.95 15.27 -2.15
CA ILE A 33 4.61 15.25 -2.77
C ILE A 33 4.46 13.99 -3.64
N GLU A 34 5.50 13.59 -4.36
CA GLU A 34 5.54 12.33 -5.10
C GLU A 34 5.33 11.12 -4.19
N ALA A 35 6.04 11.06 -3.04
CA ALA A 35 5.87 9.97 -2.08
C ALA A 35 4.45 9.93 -1.49
N ILE A 36 3.89 11.08 -1.12
CA ILE A 36 2.50 11.18 -0.64
C ILE A 36 1.52 10.70 -1.72
N GLY A 37 1.71 11.13 -2.97
CA GLY A 37 0.85 10.74 -4.10
C GLY A 37 0.86 9.25 -4.38
N GLU A 38 2.03 8.60 -4.31
CA GLU A 38 2.13 7.14 -4.49
C GLU A 38 1.46 6.36 -3.34
N VAL A 39 1.61 6.83 -2.10
CA VAL A 39 0.90 6.24 -0.94
C VAL A 39 -0.62 6.39 -1.09
N ASP A 40 -1.10 7.53 -1.58
CA ASP A 40 -2.52 7.76 -1.83
C ASP A 40 -3.05 6.88 -2.98
N THR A 41 -2.27 6.73 -4.05
CA THR A 41 -2.59 5.83 -5.17
C THR A 41 -2.72 4.38 -4.70
N LEU A 42 -1.77 3.89 -3.88
CA LEU A 42 -1.85 2.58 -3.26
C LEU A 42 -3.12 2.44 -2.41
N ASN A 43 -3.41 3.43 -1.58
CA ASN A 43 -4.56 3.41 -0.68
C ASN A 43 -5.89 3.37 -1.46
N SER A 44 -5.99 4.13 -2.54
CA SER A 44 -7.15 4.13 -3.43
C SER A 44 -7.36 2.77 -4.11
N GLN A 45 -6.29 2.13 -4.60
CA GLN A 45 -6.35 0.81 -5.21
C GLN A 45 -6.64 -0.31 -4.19
N LEU A 46 -6.18 -0.16 -2.95
CA LEU A 46 -6.57 -1.06 -1.86
C LEU A 46 -8.07 -0.94 -1.57
N GLY A 47 -8.65 0.25 -1.67
CA GLY A 47 -10.10 0.46 -1.57
C GLY A 47 -10.87 -0.31 -2.66
N VAL A 48 -10.38 -0.32 -3.91
CA VAL A 48 -10.98 -1.12 -5.00
C VAL A 48 -10.92 -2.61 -4.67
N LEU A 49 -9.76 -3.11 -4.20
CA LEU A 49 -9.61 -4.50 -3.78
C LEU A 49 -10.59 -4.86 -2.66
N LEU A 50 -10.69 -4.04 -1.62
CA LEU A 50 -11.59 -4.28 -0.48
C LEU A 50 -13.05 -4.35 -0.90
N ALA A 51 -13.50 -3.44 -1.78
CA ALA A 51 -14.85 -3.45 -2.32
C ALA A 51 -15.14 -4.75 -3.09
N GLY A 52 -14.19 -5.21 -3.90
CA GLY A 52 -14.31 -6.47 -4.63
C GLY A 52 -14.32 -7.70 -3.71
N LEU A 53 -13.48 -7.72 -2.67
CA LEU A 53 -13.45 -8.80 -1.66
C LEU A 53 -14.77 -8.88 -0.90
N ALA A 54 -15.33 -7.74 -0.48
CA ALA A 54 -16.63 -7.68 0.19
C ALA A 54 -17.75 -8.20 -0.72
N ALA A 55 -17.78 -7.80 -1.99
CA ALA A 55 -18.75 -8.28 -2.96
C ALA A 55 -18.65 -9.78 -3.23
N ALA A 56 -17.43 -10.36 -3.11
CA ALA A 56 -17.18 -11.79 -3.23
C ALA A 56 -17.42 -12.58 -1.92
N GLY A 57 -17.80 -11.94 -0.82
CA GLY A 57 -18.02 -12.57 0.48
C GLY A 57 -16.74 -12.97 1.23
N LEU A 58 -15.57 -12.48 0.80
CA LEU A 58 -14.26 -12.78 1.41
C LEU A 58 -13.99 -11.84 2.60
N ASN A 59 -14.90 -11.85 3.57
CA ASN A 59 -14.92 -10.89 4.68
C ASN A 59 -13.73 -11.04 5.64
N GLU A 60 -13.14 -12.24 5.77
CA GLU A 60 -11.93 -12.44 6.56
C GLU A 60 -10.72 -11.67 6.01
N LEU A 61 -10.57 -11.59 4.67
CA LEU A 61 -9.52 -10.77 4.06
C LEU A 61 -9.83 -9.28 4.21
N VAL A 62 -11.10 -8.88 4.09
CA VAL A 62 -11.51 -7.49 4.32
C VAL A 62 -11.14 -7.05 5.73
N ALA A 63 -11.43 -7.87 6.75
CA ALA A 63 -11.14 -7.56 8.14
C ALA A 63 -9.64 -7.32 8.41
N VAL A 64 -8.77 -8.05 7.71
CA VAL A 64 -7.31 -7.91 7.82
C VAL A 64 -6.77 -6.71 7.04
N LEU A 65 -7.27 -6.48 5.83
CA LEU A 65 -6.71 -5.48 4.91
C LEU A 65 -7.30 -4.07 5.11
N ALA A 66 -8.56 -3.94 5.56
CA ALA A 66 -9.19 -2.63 5.76
C ALA A 66 -8.41 -1.73 6.75
N PRO A 67 -7.88 -2.21 7.89
CA PRO A 67 -7.04 -1.40 8.75
C PRO A 67 -5.81 -0.82 8.05
N CYS A 68 -5.30 -1.46 6.99
CA CYS A 68 -4.13 -0.97 6.26
C CYS A 68 -4.40 0.36 5.56
N GLN A 69 -5.66 0.64 5.12
CA GLN A 69 -6.01 1.94 4.57
C GLN A 69 -5.82 3.08 5.58
N HIS A 70 -6.21 2.86 6.83
CA HIS A 70 -6.01 3.84 7.90
C HIS A 70 -4.51 4.06 8.14
N ARG A 71 -3.71 2.99 8.16
CA ARG A 71 -2.25 3.11 8.34
C ARG A 71 -1.56 3.80 7.15
N LEU A 72 -2.06 3.63 5.93
CA LEU A 72 -1.57 4.38 4.77
C LEU A 72 -1.92 5.87 4.87
N PHE A 73 -3.09 6.24 5.43
CA PHE A 73 -3.41 7.63 5.75
C PHE A 73 -2.49 8.20 6.83
N ASP A 74 -2.18 7.42 7.87
CA ASP A 74 -1.22 7.82 8.91
C ASP A 74 0.16 8.07 8.30
N LEU A 75 0.65 7.16 7.44
CA LEU A 75 1.91 7.34 6.70
C LEU A 75 1.90 8.59 5.83
N GLY A 76 0.82 8.84 5.09
CA GLY A 76 0.64 10.08 4.33
C GLY A 76 0.72 11.33 5.22
N GLY A 77 0.15 11.26 6.43
CA GLY A 77 0.24 12.30 7.44
C GLY A 77 1.67 12.55 7.94
N GLU A 78 2.43 11.47 8.20
CA GLU A 78 3.86 11.56 8.60
C GLU A 78 4.72 12.18 7.48
N LEU A 79 4.46 11.80 6.23
CA LEU A 79 5.13 12.38 5.07
C LEU A 79 4.78 13.87 4.89
N ALA A 80 3.52 14.26 5.11
CA ALA A 80 3.07 15.64 4.99
C ALA A 80 3.54 16.53 6.16
N MET A 81 3.77 15.95 7.34
CA MET A 81 4.13 16.65 8.57
C MET A 81 5.19 15.85 9.33
N PRO A 82 6.49 16.11 9.11
CA PRO A 82 7.60 15.32 9.66
C PRO A 82 7.63 15.19 11.19
N SER A 83 7.02 16.14 11.91
CA SER A 83 6.89 16.10 13.38
C SER A 83 5.77 15.17 13.88
N TYR A 84 4.90 14.70 12.98
CA TYR A 84 3.82 13.78 13.30
C TYR A 84 4.29 12.35 13.07
N GLN A 85 4.09 11.48 14.08
CA GLN A 85 4.38 10.05 14.00
C GLN A 85 3.19 9.30 14.60
N ALA A 86 2.54 8.47 13.78
CA ALA A 86 1.38 7.68 14.15
C ALA A 86 1.66 6.18 14.02
N LEU A 87 2.50 5.77 13.05
CA LEU A 87 2.89 4.39 12.88
C LEU A 87 3.90 3.95 13.94
N ASN A 88 3.73 2.75 14.45
CA ASN A 88 4.61 2.14 15.43
C ASN A 88 4.99 0.70 15.05
N ALA A 89 5.96 0.12 15.74
CA ALA A 89 6.48 -1.22 15.44
C ALA A 89 5.41 -2.33 15.54
N ALA A 90 4.38 -2.15 16.37
CA ALA A 90 3.31 -3.14 16.51
C ALA A 90 2.50 -3.31 15.21
N GLU A 91 2.39 -2.25 14.40
CA GLU A 91 1.72 -2.34 13.09
C GLU A 91 2.53 -3.19 12.10
N VAL A 92 3.86 -3.13 12.14
CA VAL A 92 4.74 -3.99 11.33
C VAL A 92 4.60 -5.44 11.78
N THR A 93 4.71 -5.70 13.09
CA THR A 93 4.55 -7.04 13.68
C THR A 93 3.17 -7.62 13.37
N ARG A 94 2.10 -6.81 13.36
CA ARG A 94 0.76 -7.27 12.98
C ARG A 94 0.75 -7.81 11.54
N LEU A 95 1.39 -7.13 10.59
CA LEU A 95 1.47 -7.61 9.21
C LEU A 95 2.27 -8.91 9.13
N GLU A 96 3.39 -9.01 9.84
CA GLU A 96 4.23 -10.21 9.88
C GLU A 96 3.47 -11.41 10.43
N THR A 97 2.75 -11.25 11.54
CA THR A 97 1.91 -12.31 12.12
C THR A 97 0.87 -12.84 11.13
N VAL A 98 0.23 -11.94 10.38
CA VAL A 98 -0.76 -12.33 9.36
C VAL A 98 -0.10 -13.05 8.19
N ILE A 99 1.05 -12.57 7.71
CA ILE A 99 1.81 -13.20 6.64
C ILE A 99 2.16 -14.64 7.03
N ASP A 100 2.68 -14.84 8.23
CA ASP A 100 3.08 -16.16 8.73
C ASP A 100 1.89 -17.11 8.80
N CYS A 101 0.77 -16.66 9.40
CA CYS A 101 -0.45 -17.44 9.49
C CYS A 101 -0.99 -17.86 8.11
N TRP A 102 -1.03 -16.93 7.15
CA TRP A 102 -1.53 -17.24 5.81
C TRP A 102 -0.56 -18.11 5.00
N ASN A 103 0.76 -17.96 5.21
CA ASN A 103 1.76 -18.82 4.58
C ASN A 103 1.70 -20.26 5.10
N GLU A 104 1.44 -20.48 6.39
CA GLU A 104 1.20 -21.83 6.92
C GLU A 104 0.03 -22.52 6.22
N GLU A 105 -1.05 -21.77 5.99
CA GLU A 105 -2.21 -22.31 5.26
C GLU A 105 -1.87 -22.61 3.79
N LEU A 106 -1.18 -21.69 3.10
CA LEU A 106 -0.88 -21.78 1.66
C LEU A 106 0.15 -22.85 1.32
N GLY A 107 1.09 -23.08 2.23
CA GLY A 107 2.26 -23.93 1.99
C GLY A 107 3.34 -23.25 1.14
N PRO A 108 4.48 -23.97 0.93
CA PRO A 108 5.64 -23.43 0.24
C PRO A 108 5.34 -23.08 -1.23
N LEU A 109 6.07 -22.12 -1.74
CA LEU A 109 6.02 -21.73 -3.15
C LEU A 109 7.12 -22.48 -3.91
N GLU A 110 6.75 -23.21 -4.96
CA GLU A 110 7.70 -24.00 -5.74
C GLU A 110 8.41 -23.19 -6.82
N ASN A 111 7.76 -22.13 -7.33
CA ASN A 111 8.29 -21.26 -8.38
C ASN A 111 7.65 -19.87 -8.29
N PHE A 112 8.16 -18.90 -9.07
CA PHE A 112 7.50 -17.61 -9.24
C PHE A 112 6.12 -17.80 -9.88
N ILE A 113 5.16 -17.00 -9.42
CA ILE A 113 3.79 -16.97 -9.99
C ILE A 113 3.60 -15.70 -10.80
N LEU A 114 2.82 -15.82 -11.87
CA LEU A 114 2.43 -14.67 -12.67
C LEU A 114 1.34 -13.87 -11.95
N PRO A 115 1.36 -12.53 -12.04
CA PRO A 115 0.35 -11.67 -11.43
C PRO A 115 -0.95 -11.72 -12.24
N GLY A 116 -1.78 -12.73 -12.01
CA GLY A 116 -3.01 -13.00 -12.76
C GLY A 116 -3.89 -14.03 -12.07
N GLY A 117 -4.84 -14.60 -12.81
CA GLY A 117 -5.83 -15.55 -12.32
C GLY A 117 -7.23 -14.93 -12.34
N SER A 118 -7.82 -14.63 -11.18
CA SER A 118 -9.07 -13.88 -11.12
C SER A 118 -8.81 -12.37 -11.11
N ALA A 119 -9.86 -11.58 -11.33
CA ALA A 119 -9.79 -10.11 -11.23
C ALA A 119 -9.32 -9.66 -9.83
N LEU A 120 -9.74 -10.33 -8.75
CA LEU A 120 -9.33 -9.99 -7.39
C LEU A 120 -7.87 -10.36 -7.12
N VAL A 121 -7.40 -11.51 -7.62
CA VAL A 121 -5.97 -11.89 -7.56
C VAL A 121 -5.12 -10.86 -8.29
N ALA A 122 -5.49 -10.51 -9.52
CA ALA A 122 -4.78 -9.50 -10.30
C ALA A 122 -4.78 -8.13 -9.59
N GLN A 123 -5.92 -7.72 -9.01
CA GLN A 123 -6.02 -6.46 -8.25
C GLN A 123 -5.12 -6.46 -7.00
N ALA A 124 -5.00 -7.57 -6.28
CA ALA A 124 -4.08 -7.69 -5.15
C ALA A 124 -2.61 -7.54 -5.62
N HIS A 125 -2.25 -8.10 -6.77
CA HIS A 125 -0.93 -7.91 -7.36
C HIS A 125 -0.70 -6.47 -7.84
N VAL A 126 -1.72 -5.76 -8.32
CA VAL A 126 -1.63 -4.31 -8.62
C VAL A 126 -1.32 -3.55 -7.33
N CYS A 127 -2.07 -3.78 -6.24
CA CYS A 127 -1.80 -3.17 -4.95
C CYS A 127 -0.37 -3.47 -4.45
N ARG A 128 0.09 -4.72 -4.57
CA ARG A 128 1.47 -5.12 -4.24
C ARG A 128 2.50 -4.32 -5.04
N SER A 129 2.30 -4.16 -6.33
CA SER A 129 3.22 -3.44 -7.20
C SER A 129 3.24 -1.93 -6.88
N LEU A 130 2.10 -1.36 -6.53
CA LEU A 130 1.98 0.03 -6.07
C LEU A 130 2.62 0.23 -4.69
N ALA A 131 2.51 -0.73 -3.76
CA ALA A 131 3.22 -0.68 -2.48
C ALA A 131 4.73 -0.59 -2.70
N ARG A 132 5.27 -1.39 -3.63
CA ARG A 132 6.69 -1.33 -4.01
C ARG A 132 7.08 -0.03 -4.72
N SER A 133 6.16 0.57 -5.50
CA SER A 133 6.37 1.89 -6.12
C SER A 133 6.44 2.98 -5.05
N ALA A 134 5.47 3.00 -4.14
CA ALA A 134 5.43 3.95 -3.03
C ALA A 134 6.66 3.79 -2.11
N GLU A 135 7.09 2.55 -1.81
CA GLU A 135 8.33 2.29 -1.07
C GLU A 135 9.54 2.95 -1.72
N ARG A 136 9.71 2.77 -3.04
CA ARG A 136 10.84 3.39 -3.77
C ARG A 136 10.80 4.91 -3.72
N ARG A 137 9.60 5.54 -3.81
CA ARG A 137 9.44 7.00 -3.68
C ARG A 137 9.77 7.47 -2.26
N CYS A 138 9.32 6.74 -1.25
CA CYS A 138 9.67 7.02 0.14
C CYS A 138 11.18 6.85 0.40
N GLN A 139 11.83 5.83 -0.18
CA GLN A 139 13.27 5.65 -0.09
C GLN A 139 14.05 6.78 -0.79
N HIS A 140 13.57 7.23 -1.97
CA HIS A 140 14.17 8.39 -2.63
C HIS A 140 14.06 9.65 -1.76
N LEU A 141 12.89 9.90 -1.18
CA LEU A 141 12.72 11.00 -0.22
C LEU A 141 13.64 10.85 0.99
N ASN A 142 13.72 9.65 1.58
CA ASN A 142 14.55 9.37 2.74
C ASN A 142 16.05 9.62 2.51
N ALA A 143 16.52 9.47 1.27
CA ALA A 143 17.90 9.79 0.91
C ALA A 143 18.18 11.30 0.86
N LEU A 144 17.14 12.11 0.66
CA LEU A 144 17.24 13.58 0.60
C LEU A 144 16.87 14.23 1.94
N GLU A 145 15.83 13.73 2.58
CA GLU A 145 15.31 14.21 3.85
C GLU A 145 15.01 12.96 4.72
N PRO A 146 15.86 12.61 5.70
CA PRO A 146 15.67 11.40 6.51
C PRO A 146 14.28 11.31 7.12
N LEU A 147 13.61 10.18 6.88
CA LEU A 147 12.30 9.87 7.43
C LEU A 147 12.45 9.19 8.79
N ALA A 148 11.71 9.67 9.77
CA ALA A 148 11.64 9.04 11.09
C ALA A 148 10.62 7.89 11.12
N GLY A 149 10.70 7.06 12.16
CA GLY A 149 9.69 6.04 12.44
C GLY A 149 9.81 4.78 11.59
N VAL A 150 8.73 4.03 11.51
CA VAL A 150 8.67 2.69 10.91
C VAL A 150 8.00 2.65 9.53
N GLY A 151 7.65 3.81 8.95
CA GLY A 151 6.87 3.90 7.72
C GLY A 151 7.46 3.12 6.55
N LEU A 152 8.80 3.14 6.37
CA LEU A 152 9.49 2.38 5.33
C LEU A 152 9.37 0.86 5.56
N ALA A 153 9.55 0.40 6.79
CA ALA A 153 9.38 -1.01 7.14
C ALA A 153 7.92 -1.45 6.95
N TYR A 154 6.97 -0.60 7.33
CA TYR A 154 5.54 -0.88 7.17
C TYR A 154 5.15 -1.08 5.70
N ILE A 155 5.53 -0.16 4.80
CA ILE A 155 5.14 -0.25 3.39
C ILE A 155 5.82 -1.43 2.68
N ASN A 156 7.07 -1.75 3.04
CA ASN A 156 7.76 -2.95 2.57
C ASN A 156 6.98 -4.20 2.98
N ARG A 157 6.64 -4.35 4.26
CA ARG A 157 5.91 -5.50 4.79
C ARG A 157 4.48 -5.57 4.25
N LEU A 158 3.83 -4.42 3.98
CA LEU A 158 2.53 -4.40 3.32
C LEU A 158 2.59 -4.99 1.90
N SER A 159 3.70 -4.79 1.17
CA SER A 159 3.87 -5.42 -0.13
C SER A 159 3.93 -6.94 -0.05
N ASP A 160 4.55 -7.49 1.01
CA ASP A 160 4.63 -8.93 1.25
C ASP A 160 3.24 -9.48 1.65
N LEU A 161 2.52 -8.78 2.52
CA LEU A 161 1.15 -9.15 2.87
C LEU A 161 0.23 -9.20 1.63
N LEU A 162 0.34 -8.22 0.73
CA LEU A 162 -0.47 -8.17 -0.49
C LEU A 162 -0.12 -9.30 -1.46
N PHE A 163 1.13 -9.78 -1.48
CA PHE A 163 1.51 -10.97 -2.22
C PHE A 163 0.84 -12.22 -1.66
N VAL A 164 0.91 -12.43 -0.35
CA VAL A 164 0.28 -13.58 0.31
C VAL A 164 -1.25 -13.51 0.20
N ALA A 165 -1.82 -12.30 0.32
CA ALA A 165 -3.26 -12.07 0.09
C ALA A 165 -3.69 -12.48 -1.33
N ALA A 166 -2.90 -12.16 -2.36
CA ALA A 166 -3.21 -12.57 -3.74
C ALA A 166 -3.31 -14.10 -3.87
N ARG A 167 -2.38 -14.84 -3.27
CA ARG A 167 -2.38 -16.30 -3.24
C ARG A 167 -3.62 -16.84 -2.49
N LEU A 168 -3.90 -16.26 -1.32
CA LEU A 168 -5.04 -16.70 -0.50
C LEU A 168 -6.38 -16.41 -1.20
N ILE A 169 -6.53 -15.28 -1.87
CA ILE A 169 -7.71 -14.96 -2.70
C ILE A 169 -7.90 -16.04 -3.78
N GLY A 170 -6.82 -16.38 -4.51
CA GLY A 170 -6.86 -17.44 -5.52
C GLY A 170 -7.35 -18.76 -4.93
N ARG A 171 -6.80 -19.18 -3.79
CA ARG A 171 -7.21 -20.39 -3.08
C ARG A 171 -8.68 -20.35 -2.67
N ARG A 172 -9.17 -19.23 -2.10
CA ARG A 172 -10.59 -19.06 -1.71
C ARG A 172 -11.54 -19.11 -2.91
N GLN A 173 -11.08 -18.70 -4.08
CA GLN A 173 -11.85 -18.71 -5.32
C GLN A 173 -11.67 -19.99 -6.15
N GLY A 174 -10.85 -20.94 -5.71
CA GLY A 174 -10.53 -22.14 -6.48
C GLY A 174 -9.76 -21.86 -7.78
N VAL A 175 -9.03 -20.76 -7.83
CA VAL A 175 -8.20 -20.34 -8.98
C VAL A 175 -6.77 -20.83 -8.74
N ALA A 176 -6.24 -21.62 -9.68
CA ALA A 176 -4.87 -22.11 -9.63
C ALA A 176 -3.85 -21.00 -9.85
N GLU A 177 -2.72 -21.09 -9.17
CA GLU A 177 -1.55 -20.24 -9.44
C GLU A 177 -0.96 -20.58 -10.81
N VAL A 178 -0.67 -19.55 -11.62
CA VAL A 178 0.03 -19.72 -12.89
C VAL A 178 1.52 -19.55 -12.63
N LEU A 179 2.26 -20.64 -12.73
CA LEU A 179 3.70 -20.63 -12.50
C LEU A 179 4.43 -19.98 -13.69
N TRP A 180 5.51 -19.26 -13.37
CA TRP A 180 6.37 -18.70 -14.40
C TRP A 180 7.20 -19.79 -15.07
N GLU A 181 7.19 -19.79 -16.41
CA GLU A 181 8.02 -20.64 -17.25
C GLU A 181 9.11 -19.78 -17.91
N ALA A 182 10.36 -20.13 -17.64
CA ALA A 182 11.49 -19.45 -18.26
C ALA A 182 11.53 -19.72 -19.77
N ALA A 183 11.83 -18.70 -20.56
CA ALA A 183 12.13 -18.91 -21.97
C ALA A 183 13.31 -19.88 -22.12
N ALA A 184 13.25 -20.75 -23.12
CA ALA A 184 14.39 -21.62 -23.45
C ALA A 184 15.62 -20.75 -23.71
N ARG A 185 16.74 -21.06 -23.05
CA ARG A 185 18.02 -20.40 -23.39
C ARG A 185 18.41 -20.82 -24.79
N PRO A 186 18.81 -19.87 -25.67
CA PRO A 186 19.30 -20.19 -27.00
C PRO A 186 20.56 -21.03 -26.97
#